data_84580504c2e8730d339ff3e8f003090b
#
_entry.id   84580504c2e8730d339ff3e8f003090b
#
_cell.length_a   1.000
_cell.length_b   1.000
_cell.length_c   1.000
_cell.angle_alpha   90.00
_cell.angle_beta   90.00
_cell.angle_gamma   90.00
#
_symmetry.space_group_name_H-M   'P 1'
#
loop_
_entity.id
_entity.type
_entity.pdbx_description
1 polymer ?
#
loop_
_entity_poly.entity_id
_entity_poly.type
_entity_poly.pdbx_seq_one_letter_code
_entity_poly.pdbx_strand_id
1 'polypeptide(L)'
;MLPIERQNLIQSLIAEKKYIKISDLSDKLDVSEMTVHRDLKPLIEREIVFKTFGGVTYNPKHAEHPNSSGMCTYCNRAVHEKMAYRLILTNDHIEAACCAHCGLLRHQQLGDKVIQAICHDFFRQTTISAPRAWYVMDTSIDIGCCQPQVLTFEWQDHAERFIHGFGGAFYSFSKAMQVLARKMNSETDNCSNHPLS
;
A
#
# COMPACT_ATOMS: atom_id res chain seq x y z
N MET A 1 7.63 4.97 17.67
CA MET A 1 7.50 4.30 16.36
C MET A 1 6.76 2.99 16.54
N LEU A 2 5.70 2.76 15.77
CA LEU A 2 4.90 1.52 15.83
C LEU A 2 5.71 0.31 15.30
N PRO A 3 5.43 -0.93 15.77
CA PRO A 3 6.12 -2.13 15.30
C PRO A 3 6.13 -2.28 13.77
N ILE A 4 5.00 -2.00 13.11
CA ILE A 4 4.87 -2.10 11.66
C ILE A 4 5.73 -1.06 10.91
N GLU A 5 5.85 0.15 11.44
CA GLU A 5 6.72 1.20 10.88
C GLU A 5 8.19 0.80 10.98
N ARG A 6 8.59 0.19 12.12
CA ARG A 6 9.95 -0.32 12.30
C ARG A 6 10.25 -1.45 11.32
N GLN A 7 9.34 -2.41 11.16
CA GLN A 7 9.50 -3.52 10.19
C GLN A 7 9.69 -2.99 8.77
N ASN A 8 8.90 -2.00 8.35
CA ASN A 8 9.03 -1.38 7.03
C ASN A 8 10.39 -0.67 6.87
N LEU A 9 10.84 0.06 7.90
CA LEU A 9 12.13 0.73 7.89
C LEU A 9 13.29 -0.27 7.89
N ILE A 10 13.21 -1.36 8.67
CA ILE A 10 14.17 -2.47 8.67
C ILE A 10 14.28 -3.06 7.26
N GLN A 11 13.15 -3.35 6.62
CA GLN A 11 13.12 -3.92 5.27
C GLN A 11 13.80 -2.98 4.25
N SER A 12 13.51 -1.69 4.29
CA SER A 12 14.14 -0.69 3.43
C SER A 12 15.65 -0.62 3.62
N LEU A 13 16.11 -0.60 4.87
CA LEU A 13 17.54 -0.55 5.21
C LEU A 13 18.30 -1.81 4.74
N ILE A 14 17.67 -2.98 4.86
CA ILE A 14 18.28 -4.24 4.41
C ILE A 14 18.27 -4.32 2.88
N ALA A 15 17.22 -3.85 2.20
CA ALA A 15 17.17 -3.81 0.74
C ALA A 15 18.26 -2.91 0.15
N GLU A 16 18.51 -1.75 0.78
CA GLU A 16 19.55 -0.79 0.36
C GLU A 16 20.95 -1.35 0.61
N LYS A 17 21.24 -1.83 1.83
CA LYS A 17 22.59 -2.24 2.24
C LYS A 17 22.95 -3.68 1.91
N LYS A 18 21.97 -4.50 1.48
CA LYS A 18 22.07 -5.96 1.22
C LYS A 18 22.41 -6.80 2.46
N TYR A 19 23.16 -6.25 3.42
CA TYR A 19 23.52 -6.82 4.71
C TYR A 19 23.56 -5.72 5.78
N ILE A 20 23.07 -6.01 6.98
CA ILE A 20 23.15 -5.11 8.13
C ILE A 20 23.27 -5.91 9.42
N LYS A 21 24.10 -5.45 10.36
CA LYS A 21 24.23 -6.07 11.68
C LYS A 21 23.02 -5.77 12.57
N ILE A 22 22.71 -6.68 13.50
CA ILE A 22 21.62 -6.48 14.47
C ILE A 22 21.90 -5.26 15.35
N SER A 23 23.16 -5.07 15.79
CA SER A 23 23.58 -3.89 16.55
C SER A 23 23.31 -2.58 15.80
N ASP A 24 23.66 -2.53 14.49
CA ASP A 24 23.44 -1.33 13.68
C ASP A 24 21.95 -1.01 13.50
N LEU A 25 21.09 -2.04 13.45
CA LEU A 25 19.63 -1.86 13.43
C LEU A 25 19.12 -1.35 14.78
N SER A 26 19.63 -1.91 15.87
CA SER A 26 19.32 -1.48 17.24
C SER A 26 19.62 0.00 17.45
N ASP A 27 20.83 0.44 17.06
CA ASP A 27 21.26 1.83 17.18
C ASP A 27 20.45 2.78 16.30
N LYS A 28 20.18 2.39 15.03
CA LYS A 28 19.42 3.23 14.09
C LYS A 28 17.96 3.39 14.45
N LEU A 29 17.37 2.40 15.07
CA LEU A 29 15.94 2.37 15.41
C LEU A 29 15.68 2.80 16.86
N ASP A 30 16.75 3.04 17.62
CA ASP A 30 16.71 3.38 19.05
C ASP A 30 15.85 2.38 19.86
N VAL A 31 16.11 1.08 19.63
CA VAL A 31 15.44 -0.02 20.33
C VAL A 31 16.44 -1.12 20.69
N SER A 32 16.11 -1.97 21.67
CA SER A 32 16.97 -3.10 22.03
C SER A 32 17.09 -4.14 20.90
N GLU A 33 18.22 -4.88 20.85
CA GLU A 33 18.42 -5.98 19.90
C GLU A 33 17.31 -7.04 20.00
N MET A 34 16.77 -7.29 21.19
CA MET A 34 15.61 -8.18 21.38
C MET A 34 14.36 -7.69 20.63
N THR A 35 14.15 -6.37 20.60
CA THR A 35 13.06 -5.76 19.83
C THR A 35 13.31 -5.93 18.32
N VAL A 36 14.55 -5.69 17.87
CA VAL A 36 14.96 -5.94 16.48
C VAL A 36 14.73 -7.40 16.08
N HIS A 37 15.12 -8.36 16.93
CA HIS A 37 14.88 -9.78 16.67
C HIS A 37 13.40 -10.13 16.53
N ARG A 38 12.54 -9.54 17.38
CA ARG A 38 11.10 -9.73 17.30
C ARG A 38 10.51 -9.13 16.02
N ASP A 39 10.97 -7.95 15.62
CA ASP A 39 10.51 -7.27 14.40
C ASP A 39 11.03 -7.96 13.12
N LEU A 40 12.18 -8.62 13.18
CA LEU A 40 12.72 -9.42 12.07
C LEU A 40 12.00 -10.76 11.87
N LYS A 41 11.39 -11.33 12.92
CA LYS A 41 10.77 -12.66 12.86
C LYS A 41 9.76 -12.79 11.72
N PRO A 42 8.78 -11.87 11.52
CA PRO A 42 7.85 -11.95 10.39
C PRO A 42 8.53 -11.80 9.02
N LEU A 43 9.63 -11.05 8.93
CA LEU A 43 10.38 -10.88 7.68
C LEU A 43 11.17 -12.14 7.30
N ILE A 44 11.66 -12.88 8.30
CA ILE A 44 12.34 -14.18 8.13
C ILE A 44 11.32 -15.26 7.75
N GLU A 45 10.17 -15.32 8.43
CA GLU A 45 9.08 -16.27 8.14
C GLU A 45 8.53 -16.10 6.71
N ARG A 46 8.59 -14.88 6.17
CA ARG A 46 8.22 -14.56 4.77
C ARG A 46 9.37 -14.71 3.77
N GLU A 47 10.52 -15.20 4.21
CA GLU A 47 11.74 -15.36 3.39
C GLU A 47 12.24 -14.05 2.74
N ILE A 48 11.83 -12.89 3.23
CA ILE A 48 12.28 -11.57 2.73
C ILE A 48 13.74 -11.33 3.09
N VAL A 49 14.14 -11.79 4.27
CA VAL A 49 15.51 -11.69 4.77
C VAL A 49 15.98 -13.02 5.36
N PHE A 50 17.28 -13.28 5.29
CA PHE A 50 17.93 -14.42 5.94
C PHE A 50 18.76 -13.94 7.10
N LYS A 51 18.65 -14.69 8.23
CA LYS A 51 19.52 -14.49 9.38
C LYS A 51 20.92 -15.06 9.07
N THR A 52 21.93 -14.26 9.37
CA THR A 52 23.34 -14.64 9.27
C THR A 52 24.01 -14.50 10.64
N PHE A 53 25.29 -14.85 10.74
CA PHE A 53 26.02 -14.64 11.98
C PHE A 53 26.14 -13.14 12.29
N GLY A 54 25.49 -12.70 13.38
CA GLY A 54 25.51 -11.31 13.86
C GLY A 54 24.70 -10.29 13.06
N GLY A 55 23.94 -10.71 12.03
CA GLY A 55 23.18 -9.79 11.20
C GLY A 55 22.10 -10.45 10.35
N VAL A 56 21.59 -9.69 9.40
CA VAL A 56 20.60 -10.14 8.42
C VAL A 56 21.01 -9.70 7.02
N THR A 57 20.71 -10.53 6.04
CA THR A 57 20.92 -10.24 4.62
C THR A 57 19.60 -10.29 3.87
N TYR A 58 19.52 -9.50 2.80
CA TYR A 58 18.37 -9.54 1.91
C TYR A 58 18.36 -10.86 1.11
N ASN A 59 17.18 -11.45 0.92
CA ASN A 59 17.05 -12.65 0.10
C ASN A 59 17.19 -12.29 -1.38
N PRO A 60 18.24 -12.77 -2.12
CA PRO A 60 18.43 -12.42 -3.51
C PRO A 60 17.28 -12.83 -4.42
N LYS A 61 16.53 -13.89 -4.06
CA LYS A 61 15.32 -14.30 -4.79
C LYS A 61 14.19 -13.27 -4.72
N HIS A 62 14.20 -12.44 -3.68
CA HIS A 62 13.31 -11.27 -3.57
C HIS A 62 13.87 -10.02 -4.27
N ALA A 63 15.16 -9.99 -4.62
CA ALA A 63 15.76 -8.87 -5.34
C ALA A 63 15.38 -8.83 -6.83
N GLU A 64 15.06 -9.97 -7.43
CA GLU A 64 14.62 -10.05 -8.83
C GLU A 64 13.19 -9.54 -9.05
N HIS A 65 12.37 -9.55 -7.97
CA HIS A 65 11.04 -8.93 -7.96
C HIS A 65 10.77 -8.32 -6.57
N PRO A 66 11.17 -7.09 -6.28
CA PRO A 66 10.93 -6.44 -4.99
C PRO A 66 9.45 -6.30 -4.62
N ASN A 67 8.54 -6.69 -5.51
CA ASN A 67 7.09 -6.78 -5.33
C ASN A 67 6.52 -8.21 -5.22
N SER A 68 7.35 -9.24 -5.12
CA SER A 68 6.87 -10.63 -4.96
C SER A 68 6.41 -10.98 -3.53
N SER A 69 6.39 -10.01 -2.61
CA SER A 69 5.91 -10.25 -1.24
C SER A 69 4.39 -10.49 -1.16
N GLY A 70 3.65 -10.28 -2.24
CA GLY A 70 2.17 -10.33 -2.20
C GLY A 70 1.54 -9.30 -1.23
N MET A 71 2.33 -8.32 -0.75
CA MET A 71 1.93 -7.35 0.24
C MET A 71 1.81 -5.95 -0.38
N CYS A 72 0.85 -5.20 0.12
CA CYS A 72 0.60 -3.81 -0.29
C CYS A 72 1.75 -2.90 0.15
N THR A 73 2.33 -2.14 -0.79
CA THR A 73 3.41 -1.18 -0.52
C THR A 73 2.98 0.02 0.33
N TYR A 74 1.67 0.25 0.49
CA TYR A 74 1.13 1.34 1.29
C TYR A 74 0.71 0.90 2.71
N CYS A 75 -0.16 -0.12 2.83
CA CYS A 75 -0.73 -0.55 4.12
C CYS A 75 -0.24 -1.92 4.61
N ASN A 76 0.62 -2.58 3.87
CA ASN A 76 1.22 -3.89 4.19
C ASN A 76 0.21 -5.05 4.37
N ARG A 77 -1.02 -4.92 3.87
CA ARG A 77 -1.99 -6.03 3.78
C ARG A 77 -1.69 -6.90 2.56
N ALA A 78 -2.15 -8.15 2.57
CA ALA A 78 -2.05 -9.03 1.40
C ALA A 78 -2.73 -8.40 0.18
N VAL A 79 -2.09 -8.52 -0.98
CA VAL A 79 -2.63 -8.07 -2.27
C VAL A 79 -3.42 -9.20 -2.89
N HIS A 80 -4.71 -8.97 -3.09
CA HIS A 80 -5.58 -9.87 -3.86
C HIS A 80 -5.65 -9.39 -5.30
N GLU A 81 -5.31 -10.27 -6.25
CA GLU A 81 -5.20 -9.93 -7.68
C GLU A 81 -6.43 -9.18 -8.23
N LYS A 82 -7.62 -9.59 -7.83
CA LYS A 82 -8.89 -9.00 -8.29
C LYS A 82 -9.09 -7.52 -7.92
N MET A 83 -8.35 -7.03 -6.93
CA MET A 83 -8.45 -5.66 -6.43
C MET A 83 -7.13 -4.90 -6.52
N ALA A 84 -6.09 -5.58 -6.98
CA ALA A 84 -4.75 -5.04 -7.04
C ALA A 84 -4.68 -3.76 -7.86
N TYR A 85 -3.93 -2.80 -7.35
CA TYR A 85 -3.54 -1.59 -8.07
C TYR A 85 -2.01 -1.61 -8.21
N ARG A 86 -1.50 -1.55 -9.43
CA ARG A 86 -0.06 -1.60 -9.71
C ARG A 86 0.44 -0.29 -10.27
N LEU A 87 1.59 0.12 -9.79
CA LEU A 87 2.30 1.35 -10.16
C LEU A 87 3.63 0.93 -10.81
N ILE A 88 3.82 1.31 -12.05
CA ILE A 88 5.06 1.11 -12.80
C ILE A 88 5.85 2.41 -12.71
N LEU A 89 7.07 2.33 -12.20
CA LEU A 89 7.92 3.47 -11.92
C LEU A 89 8.97 3.70 -12.99
N THR A 90 9.58 4.89 -12.99
CA THR A 90 10.62 5.31 -13.94
C THR A 90 11.88 4.45 -13.95
N ASN A 91 12.10 3.63 -12.92
CA ASN A 91 13.20 2.68 -12.78
C ASN A 91 12.78 1.23 -13.09
N ASP A 92 11.71 1.03 -13.85
CA ASP A 92 11.09 -0.27 -14.17
C ASP A 92 10.61 -1.07 -12.96
N HIS A 93 10.62 -0.46 -11.77
CA HIS A 93 10.11 -1.09 -10.56
C HIS A 93 8.58 -1.08 -10.55
N ILE A 94 7.96 -2.19 -10.16
CA ILE A 94 6.51 -2.31 -10.05
C ILE A 94 6.13 -2.40 -8.56
N GLU A 95 5.35 -1.44 -8.09
CA GLU A 95 4.75 -1.48 -6.78
C GLU A 95 3.31 -2.00 -6.86
N ALA A 96 2.91 -2.85 -5.90
CA ALA A 96 1.56 -3.35 -5.79
C ALA A 96 0.87 -2.80 -4.54
N ALA A 97 -0.35 -2.30 -4.71
CA ALA A 97 -1.25 -1.93 -3.63
C ALA A 97 -2.44 -2.89 -3.58
N CYS A 98 -2.99 -3.14 -2.38
CA CYS A 98 -4.05 -4.13 -2.18
C CYS A 98 -5.39 -3.73 -2.80
N CYS A 99 -5.62 -2.44 -3.01
CA CYS A 99 -6.85 -1.88 -3.60
C CYS A 99 -6.60 -0.46 -4.14
N ALA A 100 -7.59 0.10 -4.82
CA ALA A 100 -7.52 1.43 -5.40
C ALA A 100 -7.33 2.55 -4.36
N HIS A 101 -7.85 2.40 -3.13
CA HIS A 101 -7.55 3.32 -2.02
C HIS A 101 -6.03 3.47 -1.80
N CYS A 102 -5.36 2.38 -1.50
CA CYS A 102 -3.91 2.38 -1.26
C CYS A 102 -3.12 2.79 -2.52
N GLY A 103 -3.61 2.37 -3.70
CA GLY A 103 -3.00 2.70 -4.98
C GLY A 103 -3.00 4.20 -5.27
N LEU A 104 -4.13 4.89 -5.08
CA LEU A 104 -4.25 6.34 -5.27
C LEU A 104 -3.37 7.13 -4.30
N LEU A 105 -3.35 6.74 -3.01
CA LEU A 105 -2.51 7.39 -2.01
C LEU A 105 -1.02 7.21 -2.33
N ARG A 106 -0.63 6.00 -2.72
CA ARG A 106 0.76 5.71 -3.12
C ARG A 106 1.15 6.44 -4.40
N HIS A 107 0.24 6.51 -5.38
CA HIS A 107 0.43 7.27 -6.60
C HIS A 107 0.70 8.76 -6.31
N GLN A 108 -0.08 9.34 -5.40
CA GLN A 108 0.11 10.73 -4.96
C GLN A 108 1.46 10.96 -4.26
N GLN A 109 1.92 10.01 -3.43
CA GLN A 109 3.23 10.09 -2.79
C GLN A 109 4.40 10.03 -3.79
N LEU A 110 4.26 9.22 -4.82
CA LEU A 110 5.29 9.00 -5.82
C LEU A 110 5.33 10.07 -6.91
N GLY A 111 4.19 10.69 -7.22
CA GLY A 111 4.08 11.76 -8.22
C GLY A 111 4.64 11.36 -9.58
N ASP A 112 5.55 12.16 -10.10
CA ASP A 112 6.16 11.98 -11.44
C ASP A 112 7.05 10.73 -11.58
N LYS A 113 7.30 10.01 -10.49
CA LYS A 113 8.00 8.72 -10.56
C LYS A 113 7.14 7.60 -11.15
N VAL A 114 5.82 7.78 -11.22
CA VAL A 114 4.89 6.81 -11.79
C VAL A 114 4.72 7.07 -13.28
N ILE A 115 5.20 6.15 -14.11
CA ILE A 115 5.05 6.24 -15.57
C ILE A 115 3.76 5.59 -16.07
N GLN A 116 3.28 4.59 -15.34
CA GLN A 116 2.03 3.89 -15.65
C GLN A 116 1.39 3.36 -14.38
N ALA A 117 0.06 3.34 -14.34
CA ALA A 117 -0.70 2.71 -13.29
C ALA A 117 -1.86 1.90 -13.88
N ILE A 118 -2.09 0.70 -13.33
CA ILE A 118 -3.15 -0.21 -13.73
C ILE A 118 -3.93 -0.69 -12.52
N CYS A 119 -5.22 -0.95 -12.70
CA CYS A 119 -6.11 -1.53 -11.71
C CYS A 119 -7.09 -2.50 -12.39
N HIS A 120 -8.06 -3.04 -11.65
CA HIS A 120 -9.05 -3.95 -12.19
C HIS A 120 -10.44 -3.30 -12.19
N ASP A 121 -11.20 -3.50 -13.27
CA ASP A 121 -12.63 -3.18 -13.30
C ASP A 121 -13.38 -4.04 -12.30
N PHE A 122 -14.20 -3.42 -11.46
CA PHE A 122 -14.90 -4.11 -10.36
C PHE A 122 -15.84 -5.19 -10.84
N PHE A 123 -16.59 -4.94 -11.93
CA PHE A 123 -17.54 -5.91 -12.46
C PHE A 123 -16.88 -6.96 -13.36
N ARG A 124 -16.05 -6.50 -14.29
CA ARG A 124 -15.50 -7.35 -15.36
C ARG A 124 -14.22 -8.07 -14.97
N GLN A 125 -13.57 -7.59 -13.90
CA GLN A 125 -12.27 -8.11 -13.44
C GLN A 125 -11.18 -8.04 -14.53
N THR A 126 -11.34 -7.13 -15.50
CA THR A 126 -10.34 -6.86 -16.54
C THR A 126 -9.35 -5.83 -16.03
N THR A 127 -8.09 -5.92 -16.48
CA THR A 127 -7.06 -4.91 -16.21
C THR A 127 -7.35 -3.66 -17.03
N ILE A 128 -7.39 -2.51 -16.35
CA ILE A 128 -7.67 -1.20 -16.93
C ILE A 128 -6.60 -0.18 -16.54
N SER A 129 -6.47 0.87 -17.36
CA SER A 129 -5.59 2.00 -17.05
C SER A 129 -6.16 2.81 -15.90
N ALA A 130 -5.43 2.92 -14.80
CA ALA A 130 -5.90 3.65 -13.63
C ALA A 130 -6.19 5.14 -13.91
N PRO A 131 -5.37 5.91 -14.66
CA PRO A 131 -5.69 7.28 -15.03
C PRO A 131 -6.98 7.45 -15.86
N ARG A 132 -7.47 6.39 -16.50
CA ARG A 132 -8.70 6.41 -17.31
C ARG A 132 -9.90 5.77 -16.62
N ALA A 133 -9.70 5.18 -15.43
CA ALA A 133 -10.76 4.56 -14.65
C ALA A 133 -11.67 5.59 -13.97
N TRP A 134 -12.88 5.17 -13.69
CA TRP A 134 -13.84 5.86 -12.83
C TRP A 134 -13.79 5.24 -11.43
N TYR A 135 -13.81 6.08 -10.41
CA TYR A 135 -13.62 5.73 -9.01
C TYR A 135 -14.88 5.99 -8.21
N VAL A 136 -15.42 4.95 -7.60
CA VAL A 136 -16.64 5.04 -6.77
C VAL A 136 -16.25 4.95 -5.31
N MET A 137 -16.80 5.87 -4.50
CA MET A 137 -16.59 5.95 -3.05
C MET A 137 -17.92 6.14 -2.31
N ASP A 138 -17.89 5.93 -0.98
CA ASP A 138 -19.02 6.18 -0.07
C ASP A 138 -20.28 5.35 -0.39
N THR A 139 -20.08 4.14 -0.84
CA THR A 139 -21.17 3.19 -1.11
C THR A 139 -21.66 2.50 0.16
N SER A 140 -22.88 1.99 0.15
CA SER A 140 -23.48 1.24 1.26
C SER A 140 -22.97 -0.20 1.40
N ILE A 141 -22.25 -0.72 0.40
CA ILE A 141 -21.67 -2.07 0.46
C ILE A 141 -20.27 -2.04 1.02
N ASP A 142 -19.91 -3.07 1.79
CA ASP A 142 -18.55 -3.31 2.26
C ASP A 142 -17.98 -4.55 1.57
N ILE A 143 -16.85 -4.38 0.88
CA ILE A 143 -16.12 -5.47 0.22
C ILE A 143 -14.87 -5.90 0.99
N GLY A 144 -14.70 -5.42 2.23
CA GLY A 144 -13.59 -5.80 3.11
C GLY A 144 -12.23 -5.23 2.71
N CYS A 145 -12.18 -4.12 1.97
CA CYS A 145 -10.93 -3.44 1.64
C CYS A 145 -10.60 -2.29 2.61
N CYS A 146 -9.58 -1.49 2.27
CA CYS A 146 -9.20 -0.31 3.07
C CYS A 146 -10.30 0.76 3.03
N GLN A 147 -10.45 1.50 4.13
CA GLN A 147 -11.41 2.61 4.24
C GLN A 147 -10.70 3.97 4.11
N PRO A 148 -11.35 4.96 3.50
CA PRO A 148 -12.60 4.84 2.74
C PRO A 148 -12.46 3.90 1.54
N GLN A 149 -13.47 3.08 1.32
CA GLN A 149 -13.49 2.10 0.23
C GLN A 149 -13.48 2.81 -1.13
N VAL A 150 -12.69 2.30 -2.07
CA VAL A 150 -12.60 2.83 -3.44
C VAL A 150 -12.73 1.68 -4.45
N LEU A 151 -13.75 1.74 -5.28
CA LEU A 151 -14.00 0.78 -6.38
C LEU A 151 -13.65 1.42 -7.71
N THR A 152 -13.21 0.62 -8.67
CA THR A 152 -12.77 1.07 -9.99
C THR A 152 -13.61 0.48 -11.10
N PHE A 153 -13.98 1.31 -12.09
CA PHE A 153 -14.78 0.96 -13.26
C PHE A 153 -14.12 1.50 -14.53
N GLU A 154 -14.13 0.69 -15.59
CA GLU A 154 -13.64 1.11 -16.90
C GLU A 154 -14.58 2.16 -17.54
N TRP A 155 -15.88 1.92 -17.41
CA TRP A 155 -16.91 2.74 -18.03
C TRP A 155 -17.70 3.58 -17.02
N GLN A 156 -17.91 4.83 -17.35
CA GLN A 156 -18.68 5.76 -16.53
C GLN A 156 -20.11 5.24 -16.26
N ASP A 157 -20.77 4.72 -17.30
CA ASP A 157 -22.13 4.15 -17.20
C ASP A 157 -22.21 3.03 -16.13
N HIS A 158 -21.17 2.20 -16.01
CA HIS A 158 -21.13 1.19 -14.95
C HIS A 158 -21.00 1.80 -13.56
N ALA A 159 -20.17 2.83 -13.41
CA ALA A 159 -20.04 3.55 -12.15
C ALA A 159 -21.35 4.26 -11.77
N GLU A 160 -22.01 4.90 -12.72
CA GLU A 160 -23.31 5.56 -12.52
C GLU A 160 -24.40 4.57 -12.11
N ARG A 161 -24.54 3.46 -12.82
CA ARG A 161 -25.50 2.39 -12.44
C ARG A 161 -25.21 1.80 -11.08
N PHE A 162 -23.93 1.67 -10.74
CA PHE A 162 -23.53 1.14 -9.46
C PHE A 162 -23.98 2.07 -8.32
N ILE A 163 -23.74 3.38 -8.41
CA ILE A 163 -24.16 4.33 -7.38
C ILE A 163 -25.68 4.50 -7.28
N HIS A 164 -26.41 4.28 -8.38
CA HIS A 164 -27.87 4.25 -8.34
C HIS A 164 -28.41 3.11 -7.45
N GLY A 165 -27.71 1.97 -7.40
CA GLY A 165 -28.12 0.83 -6.57
C GLY A 165 -27.58 0.86 -5.15
N PHE A 166 -26.34 1.34 -4.98
CA PHE A 166 -25.61 1.21 -3.72
C PHE A 166 -25.19 2.54 -3.08
N GLY A 167 -25.63 3.66 -3.66
CA GLY A 167 -25.27 5.00 -3.18
C GLY A 167 -23.81 5.35 -3.45
N GLY A 168 -23.38 6.46 -2.87
CA GLY A 168 -22.04 7.00 -3.05
C GLY A 168 -21.91 7.99 -4.17
N ALA A 169 -20.69 8.25 -4.59
CA ALA A 169 -20.37 9.15 -5.68
C ALA A 169 -19.21 8.59 -6.52
N PHE A 170 -19.18 8.94 -7.82
CA PHE A 170 -18.11 8.55 -8.71
C PHE A 170 -17.26 9.76 -9.14
N TYR A 171 -16.01 9.50 -9.42
CA TYR A 171 -15.00 10.52 -9.69
C TYR A 171 -14.06 10.08 -10.81
N SER A 172 -13.55 11.06 -11.58
CA SER A 172 -12.36 10.85 -12.42
C SER A 172 -11.11 10.63 -11.56
N PHE A 173 -10.05 10.11 -12.14
CA PHE A 173 -8.78 9.84 -11.46
C PHE A 173 -8.27 11.01 -10.60
N SER A 174 -8.09 12.20 -11.21
CA SER A 174 -7.56 13.37 -10.51
C SER A 174 -8.49 13.82 -9.37
N LYS A 175 -9.79 13.75 -9.58
CA LYS A 175 -10.77 14.11 -8.56
C LYS A 175 -10.82 13.10 -7.42
N ALA A 176 -10.69 11.81 -7.72
CA ALA A 176 -10.64 10.74 -6.74
C ALA A 176 -9.44 10.90 -5.80
N MET A 177 -8.24 11.21 -6.33
CA MET A 177 -7.06 11.50 -5.51
C MET A 177 -7.29 12.67 -4.55
N GLN A 178 -7.88 13.78 -5.05
CA GLN A 178 -8.18 14.95 -4.22
C GLN A 178 -9.19 14.66 -3.10
N VAL A 179 -10.27 13.95 -3.45
CA VAL A 179 -11.32 13.59 -2.48
C VAL A 179 -10.77 12.65 -1.42
N LEU A 180 -10.02 11.65 -1.84
CA LEU A 180 -9.41 10.68 -0.92
C LEU A 180 -8.42 11.36 0.03
N ALA A 181 -7.54 12.22 -0.47
CA ALA A 181 -6.60 12.96 0.36
C ALA A 181 -7.29 13.83 1.42
N ARG A 182 -8.40 14.49 1.05
CA ARG A 182 -9.20 15.29 2.01
C ARG A 182 -9.82 14.43 3.10
N LYS A 183 -10.36 13.25 2.75
CA LYS A 183 -10.95 12.32 3.71
C LYS A 183 -9.91 11.80 4.70
N MET A 184 -8.72 11.45 4.23
CA MET A 184 -7.63 10.99 5.09
C MET A 184 -7.15 12.09 6.06
N ASN A 185 -7.10 13.34 5.63
CA ASN A 185 -6.71 14.45 6.49
C ASN A 185 -7.77 14.80 7.54
N SER A 186 -9.07 14.69 7.21
CA SER A 186 -10.15 14.97 8.17
C SER A 186 -10.28 13.93 9.27
N GLU A 187 -9.84 12.69 9.05
CA GLU A 187 -9.81 11.65 10.08
C GLU A 187 -8.68 11.86 11.10
N THR A 188 -7.57 12.48 10.71
CA THR A 188 -6.47 12.80 11.62
C THR A 188 -6.80 13.95 12.58
N ASP A 189 -7.63 14.90 12.17
CA ASP A 189 -8.05 16.04 13.00
C ASP A 189 -9.06 15.64 14.09
N ASN A 190 -9.85 14.59 13.89
CA ASN A 190 -10.82 14.10 14.86
C ASN A 190 -10.21 13.30 16.04
N CYS A 191 -8.97 12.81 15.93
CA CYS A 191 -8.27 12.14 17.04
C CYS A 191 -7.65 13.11 18.06
N SER A 192 -7.60 14.42 17.75
CA SER A 192 -6.96 15.42 18.60
C SER A 192 -7.89 16.12 19.60
N ASN A 193 -9.20 15.84 19.57
CA ASN A 193 -10.23 16.52 20.38
C ASN A 193 -11.04 15.57 21.27
N HIS A 194 -10.39 14.73 22.08
CA HIS A 194 -11.02 14.18 23.27
C HIS A 194 -10.40 14.84 24.52
N PRO A 195 -11.09 15.77 25.18
CA PRO A 195 -10.70 16.19 26.53
C PRO A 195 -10.94 15.01 27.49
N LEU A 196 -9.89 14.67 28.21
CA LEU A 196 -9.95 13.79 29.37
C LEU A 196 -10.93 14.37 30.40
N SER A 197 -12.01 13.69 30.62
CA SER A 197 -12.90 13.87 31.76
C SER A 197 -12.87 12.61 32.61
#